data_416238937b4f5bd4285217fb607d3872
#
_entry.id   416238937b4f5bd4285217fb607d3872
#
_cell.length_a   1.000
_cell.length_b   1.000
_cell.length_c   1.000
_cell.angle_alpha   90.00
_cell.angle_beta   90.00
_cell.angle_gamma   90.00
#
_symmetry.space_group_name_H-M   'P 1'
#
loop_
_entity.id
_entity.type
_entity.pdbx_description
1 polymer ?
#
loop_
_entity_poly.entity_id
_entity_poly.type
_entity_poly.pdbx_seq_one_letter_code
_entity_poly.pdbx_strand_id
1 'polypeptide(L)'
;MVERFFSQTSFVSQEDYRKNLHIRVPENFNFGYDVVDAYAAEQPGKEALLWTDDQGAEIRFTFADIKRESDRTASYFQSLGIGKGDVVMLILKRRYEFWFSILALHKLGAVVIPATHLLTKKDVVYRCNTAGI
;
A
#
# COMPACT_ATOMS: atom_id res chain seq x y z
N MET A 1 7.34 -8.22 -14.21
CA MET A 1 6.23 -7.94 -13.26
C MET A 1 5.24 -6.92 -13.79
N VAL A 2 5.64 -5.67 -14.07
CA VAL A 2 4.74 -4.59 -14.54
C VAL A 2 4.02 -4.96 -15.85
N GLU A 3 4.68 -5.64 -16.74
CA GLU A 3 4.17 -6.14 -18.02
C GLU A 3 2.92 -7.04 -17.91
N ARG A 4 2.66 -7.60 -16.71
CA ARG A 4 1.45 -8.40 -16.46
C ARG A 4 0.18 -7.54 -16.51
N PHE A 5 0.31 -6.27 -16.14
CA PHE A 5 -0.83 -5.35 -16.01
C PHE A 5 -0.90 -4.30 -17.11
N PHE A 6 0.16 -4.14 -17.90
CA PHE A 6 0.23 -3.13 -18.95
C PHE A 6 0.34 -3.78 -20.32
N SER A 7 -0.38 -3.23 -21.30
CA SER A 7 -0.28 -3.66 -22.70
C SER A 7 1.10 -3.31 -23.27
N GLN A 8 1.69 -2.21 -22.79
CA GLN A 8 2.96 -1.64 -23.24
C GLN A 8 3.57 -0.82 -22.11
N THR A 9 4.90 -0.84 -21.96
CA THR A 9 5.64 -0.14 -20.89
C THR A 9 6.59 0.93 -21.41
N SER A 10 6.74 1.04 -22.75
CA SER A 10 7.56 2.05 -23.40
C SER A 10 6.76 2.75 -24.49
N PHE A 11 6.85 4.07 -24.57
CA PHE A 11 6.08 4.93 -25.48
C PHE A 11 7.00 5.96 -26.13
N VAL A 12 6.78 6.21 -27.42
CA VAL A 12 7.61 7.15 -28.20
C VAL A 12 7.12 8.59 -28.10
N SER A 13 5.88 8.80 -27.64
CA SER A 13 5.30 10.15 -27.47
C SER A 13 4.16 10.12 -26.44
N GLN A 14 3.72 11.31 -26.00
CA GLN A 14 2.55 11.43 -25.12
C GLN A 14 1.26 10.96 -25.81
N GLU A 15 1.14 11.16 -27.11
CA GLU A 15 -0.01 10.70 -27.88
C GLU A 15 -0.03 9.18 -27.95
N ASP A 16 1.10 8.55 -28.20
CA ASP A 16 1.30 7.10 -28.17
C ASP A 16 0.92 6.53 -26.81
N TYR A 17 1.39 7.16 -25.71
CA TYR A 17 1.02 6.78 -24.33
C TYR A 17 -0.51 6.82 -24.14
N ARG A 18 -1.17 7.93 -24.50
CA ARG A 18 -2.62 8.08 -24.33
C ARG A 18 -3.43 7.06 -25.12
N LYS A 19 -2.95 6.72 -26.33
CA LYS A 19 -3.65 5.82 -27.23
C LYS A 19 -3.45 4.35 -26.89
N ASN A 20 -2.25 3.98 -26.45
CA ASN A 20 -1.82 2.59 -26.38
C ASN A 20 -1.60 2.09 -24.93
N LEU A 21 -1.68 2.95 -23.91
CA LEU A 21 -1.69 2.48 -22.53
C LEU A 21 -3.03 1.85 -22.20
N HIS A 22 -3.02 0.53 -22.03
CA HIS A 22 -4.16 -0.20 -21.49
C HIS A 22 -3.71 -0.96 -20.24
N ILE A 23 -4.44 -0.73 -19.15
CA ILE A 23 -4.20 -1.42 -17.87
C ILE A 23 -5.16 -2.60 -17.78
N ARG A 24 -4.60 -3.80 -17.60
CA ARG A 24 -5.36 -5.03 -17.39
C ARG A 24 -5.50 -5.25 -15.89
N VAL A 25 -6.69 -5.03 -15.36
CA VAL A 25 -7.00 -5.28 -13.95
C VAL A 25 -7.79 -6.57 -13.84
N PRO A 26 -7.26 -7.62 -13.20
CA PRO A 26 -8.02 -8.83 -12.89
C PRO A 26 -9.25 -8.51 -12.04
N GLU A 27 -10.32 -9.29 -12.14
CA GLU A 27 -11.57 -9.09 -11.41
C GLU A 27 -11.38 -9.04 -9.90
N ASN A 28 -10.49 -9.89 -9.37
CA ASN A 28 -10.17 -9.95 -7.94
C ASN A 28 -8.81 -9.34 -7.61
N PHE A 29 -8.43 -8.25 -8.32
CA PHE A 29 -7.13 -7.61 -8.12
C PHE A 29 -6.97 -7.08 -6.69
N ASN A 30 -5.83 -7.43 -6.08
CA ASN A 30 -5.41 -6.91 -4.79
C ASN A 30 -3.94 -6.49 -4.85
N PHE A 31 -3.66 -5.20 -4.70
CA PHE A 31 -2.31 -4.66 -4.83
C PHE A 31 -1.30 -5.35 -3.88
N GLY A 32 -1.72 -5.67 -2.65
CA GLY A 32 -0.87 -6.36 -1.68
C GLY A 32 -0.41 -7.74 -2.19
N TYR A 33 -1.34 -8.53 -2.73
CA TYR A 33 -1.05 -9.88 -3.23
C TYR A 33 -0.48 -9.88 -4.65
N ASP A 34 -1.18 -9.20 -5.59
CA ASP A 34 -0.85 -9.31 -7.02
C ASP A 34 0.40 -8.53 -7.42
N VAL A 35 0.80 -7.53 -6.64
CA VAL A 35 2.00 -6.74 -6.90
C VAL A 35 3.08 -7.03 -5.85
N VAL A 36 2.83 -6.71 -4.58
CA VAL A 36 3.89 -6.73 -3.55
C VAL A 36 4.32 -8.15 -3.23
N ASP A 37 3.38 -9.05 -2.95
CA ASP A 37 3.70 -10.45 -2.63
C ASP A 37 4.23 -11.20 -3.85
N ALA A 38 3.76 -10.85 -5.05
CA ALA A 38 4.31 -11.39 -6.29
C ALA A 38 5.78 -10.96 -6.50
N TYR A 39 6.14 -9.69 -6.18
CA TYR A 39 7.55 -9.27 -6.16
C TYR A 39 8.35 -10.00 -5.10
N ALA A 40 7.79 -10.23 -3.92
CA ALA A 40 8.45 -11.00 -2.87
C ALA A 40 8.74 -12.45 -3.30
N ALA A 41 7.86 -13.05 -4.11
CA ALA A 41 8.06 -14.39 -4.65
C ALA A 41 9.10 -14.43 -5.77
N GLU A 42 9.07 -13.46 -6.71
CA GLU A 42 9.96 -13.43 -7.87
C GLU A 42 11.36 -12.88 -7.54
N GLN A 43 11.46 -11.88 -6.66
CA GLN A 43 12.68 -11.15 -6.33
C GLN A 43 12.75 -10.83 -4.82
N PRO A 44 12.80 -11.84 -3.94
CA PRO A 44 12.69 -11.64 -2.48
C PRO A 44 13.71 -10.66 -1.90
N GLY A 45 14.94 -10.70 -2.42
CA GLY A 45 16.04 -9.83 -1.95
C GLY A 45 16.07 -8.42 -2.57
N LYS A 46 15.14 -8.10 -3.49
CA LYS A 46 15.12 -6.77 -4.10
C LYS A 46 14.67 -5.73 -3.07
N GLU A 47 15.38 -4.59 -3.01
CA GLU A 47 15.01 -3.48 -2.15
C GLU A 47 13.63 -2.92 -2.56
N ALA A 48 12.73 -2.81 -1.59
CA ALA A 48 11.36 -2.32 -1.76
C ALA A 48 11.15 -0.97 -1.09
N LEU A 49 11.83 -0.70 0.02
CA LEU A 49 11.69 0.53 0.79
C LEU A 49 13.02 0.89 1.45
N LEU A 50 13.47 2.12 1.25
CA LEU A 50 14.48 2.78 2.06
C LEU A 50 13.80 3.81 2.94
N TRP A 51 13.91 3.66 4.25
CA TRP A 51 13.44 4.63 5.22
C TRP A 51 14.63 5.35 5.85
N THR A 52 14.50 6.67 6.00
CA THR A 52 15.49 7.51 6.68
C THR A 52 14.80 8.44 7.66
N ASP A 53 15.51 8.82 8.75
CA ASP A 53 15.05 9.84 9.68
C ASP A 53 15.88 11.13 9.59
N ASP A 54 15.49 12.13 10.38
CA ASP A 54 16.16 13.43 10.39
C ASP A 54 17.55 13.39 11.10
N GLN A 55 17.92 12.25 11.70
CA GLN A 55 19.22 12.01 12.34
C GLN A 55 20.18 11.21 11.47
N GLY A 56 19.74 10.82 10.28
CA GLY A 56 20.52 10.06 9.30
C GLY A 56 20.50 8.55 9.52
N ALA A 57 19.60 8.02 10.37
CA ALA A 57 19.38 6.58 10.44
C ALA A 57 18.71 6.08 9.17
N GLU A 58 19.17 4.93 8.66
CA GLU A 58 18.62 4.27 7.47
C GLU A 58 18.17 2.85 7.80
N ILE A 59 17.00 2.47 7.32
CA ILE A 59 16.52 1.10 7.36
C ILE A 59 16.07 0.70 5.97
N ARG A 60 16.57 -0.43 5.49
CA ARG A 60 16.24 -1.00 4.18
C ARG A 60 15.37 -2.23 4.35
N PHE A 61 14.30 -2.30 3.61
CA PHE A 61 13.40 -3.44 3.57
C PHE A 61 13.37 -4.02 2.17
N THR A 62 13.53 -5.33 2.06
CA THR A 62 13.32 -6.07 0.83
C THR A 62 11.83 -6.35 0.60
N PHE A 63 11.45 -6.79 -0.60
CA PHE A 63 10.09 -7.25 -0.85
C PHE A 63 9.67 -8.41 0.06
N ALA A 64 10.60 -9.32 0.40
CA ALA A 64 10.34 -10.39 1.37
C ALA A 64 10.03 -9.83 2.77
N ASP A 65 10.75 -8.78 3.20
CA ASP A 65 10.50 -8.12 4.48
C ASP A 65 9.14 -7.42 4.48
N ILE A 66 8.82 -6.67 3.42
CA ILE A 66 7.53 -5.99 3.28
C ILE A 66 6.38 -6.99 3.32
N LYS A 67 6.50 -8.12 2.60
CA LYS A 67 5.50 -9.18 2.65
C LYS A 67 5.32 -9.70 4.08
N ARG A 68 6.41 -10.12 4.73
CA ARG A 68 6.38 -10.67 6.08
C ARG A 68 5.74 -9.71 7.08
N GLU A 69 6.16 -8.44 7.09
CA GLU A 69 5.65 -7.46 8.04
C GLU A 69 4.20 -7.07 7.74
N SER A 70 3.80 -6.97 6.47
CA SER A 70 2.40 -6.72 6.12
C SER A 70 1.48 -7.91 6.45
N ASP A 71 1.94 -9.16 6.32
CA ASP A 71 1.19 -10.34 6.72
C ASP A 71 0.98 -10.38 8.25
N ARG A 72 2.04 -10.09 9.04
CA ARG A 72 1.94 -9.98 10.50
C ARG A 72 0.97 -8.88 10.92
N THR A 73 1.06 -7.72 10.28
CA THR A 73 0.18 -6.58 10.55
C THR A 73 -1.27 -6.91 10.16
N ALA A 74 -1.50 -7.62 9.05
CA ALA A 74 -2.83 -8.07 8.64
C ALA A 74 -3.43 -9.04 9.69
N SER A 75 -2.65 -10.00 10.17
CA SER A 75 -3.08 -10.90 11.25
C SER A 75 -3.43 -10.16 12.53
N TYR A 76 -2.64 -9.13 12.88
CA TYR A 76 -2.95 -8.28 14.02
C TYR A 76 -4.25 -7.51 13.84
N PHE A 77 -4.45 -6.84 12.69
CA PHE A 77 -5.69 -6.11 12.41
C PHE A 77 -6.90 -7.04 12.38
N GLN A 78 -6.76 -8.23 11.81
CA GLN A 78 -7.82 -9.24 11.83
C GLN A 78 -8.18 -9.67 13.25
N SER A 79 -7.20 -9.78 14.17
CA SER A 79 -7.47 -10.09 15.57
C SER A 79 -8.23 -8.98 16.32
N LEU A 80 -8.21 -7.75 15.78
CA LEU A 80 -9.02 -6.62 16.26
C LEU A 80 -10.41 -6.57 15.61
N GLY A 81 -10.74 -7.51 14.74
CA GLY A 81 -12.02 -7.58 14.04
C GLY A 81 -12.06 -6.81 12.72
N ILE A 82 -10.94 -6.25 12.25
CA ILE A 82 -10.89 -5.50 11.00
C ILE A 82 -10.90 -6.49 9.82
N GLY A 83 -11.81 -6.27 8.87
CA GLY A 83 -11.98 -7.10 7.69
C GLY A 83 -12.40 -6.33 6.45
N LYS A 84 -12.94 -7.04 5.46
CA LYS A 84 -13.33 -6.48 4.18
C LYS A 84 -14.44 -5.44 4.33
N GLY A 85 -14.19 -4.24 3.80
CA GLY A 85 -15.13 -3.12 3.81
C GLY A 85 -15.04 -2.21 5.03
N ASP A 86 -14.34 -2.61 6.08
CA ASP A 86 -14.09 -1.73 7.22
C ASP A 86 -13.23 -0.54 6.81
N VAL A 87 -13.52 0.62 7.39
CA VAL A 87 -12.80 1.86 7.09
C VAL A 87 -11.80 2.16 8.21
N VAL A 88 -10.54 2.30 7.85
CA VAL A 88 -9.45 2.55 8.81
C VAL A 88 -8.65 3.79 8.42
N MET A 89 -8.56 4.76 9.34
CA MET A 89 -7.71 5.94 9.16
C MET A 89 -6.33 5.69 9.73
N LEU A 90 -5.29 5.90 8.90
CA LEU A 90 -3.89 5.80 9.31
C LEU A 90 -3.29 7.18 9.53
N ILE A 91 -2.96 7.51 10.78
CA ILE A 91 -2.27 8.76 11.17
C ILE A 91 -0.89 8.40 11.70
N LEU A 92 -0.03 7.97 10.81
CA LEU A 92 1.35 7.60 11.11
C LEU A 92 2.28 8.60 10.43
N LYS A 93 3.02 9.40 11.17
CA LYS A 93 4.00 10.36 10.62
C LYS A 93 4.80 9.75 9.47
N ARG A 94 6.09 10.03 9.36
CA ARG A 94 7.00 9.43 8.38
C ARG A 94 7.56 8.09 8.88
N ARG A 95 6.68 7.20 9.34
CA ARG A 95 7.05 5.89 9.89
C ARG A 95 7.01 4.83 8.80
N TYR A 96 7.96 3.89 8.80
CA TYR A 96 7.95 2.76 7.86
C TYR A 96 6.77 1.81 8.11
N GLU A 97 6.26 1.74 9.35
CA GLU A 97 5.09 0.96 9.72
C GLU A 97 3.81 1.38 8.96
N PHE A 98 3.81 2.59 8.40
CA PHE A 98 2.73 3.04 7.52
C PHE A 98 2.59 2.12 6.29
N TRP A 99 3.70 1.71 5.69
CA TRP A 99 3.70 0.86 4.51
C TRP A 99 3.24 -0.56 4.83
N PHE A 100 3.62 -1.10 6.00
CA PHE A 100 3.12 -2.39 6.46
C PHE A 100 1.61 -2.34 6.72
N SER A 101 1.14 -1.27 7.37
CA SER A 101 -0.27 -1.07 7.71
C SER A 101 -1.16 -0.90 6.49
N ILE A 102 -0.76 -0.07 5.51
CA ILE A 102 -1.55 0.16 4.30
C ILE A 102 -1.66 -1.14 3.46
N LEU A 103 -0.58 -1.89 3.34
CA LEU A 103 -0.59 -3.17 2.63
C LEU A 103 -1.40 -4.24 3.37
N ALA A 104 -1.32 -4.28 4.69
CA ALA A 104 -2.13 -5.15 5.52
C ALA A 104 -3.63 -4.90 5.30
N LEU A 105 -4.05 -3.63 5.31
CA LEU A 105 -5.44 -3.24 5.05
C LEU A 105 -5.88 -3.60 3.62
N HIS A 106 -5.02 -3.41 2.61
CA HIS A 106 -5.30 -3.87 1.26
C HIS A 106 -5.51 -5.39 1.21
N LYS A 107 -4.67 -6.19 1.90
CA LYS A 107 -4.79 -7.64 1.95
C LYS A 107 -6.11 -8.08 2.59
N LEU A 108 -6.57 -7.37 3.62
CA LEU A 108 -7.85 -7.63 4.27
C LEU A 108 -9.06 -7.15 3.46
N GLY A 109 -8.84 -6.36 2.41
CA GLY A 109 -9.92 -5.72 1.65
C GLY A 109 -10.60 -4.57 2.41
N ALA A 110 -9.94 -4.01 3.41
CA ALA A 110 -10.39 -2.83 4.14
C ALA A 110 -10.13 -1.56 3.34
N VAL A 111 -10.91 -0.52 3.62
CA VAL A 111 -10.75 0.81 3.05
C VAL A 111 -9.78 1.60 3.92
N VAL A 112 -8.69 2.09 3.33
CA VAL A 112 -7.68 2.86 4.06
C VAL A 112 -7.78 4.34 3.74
N ILE A 113 -7.76 5.17 4.78
CA ILE A 113 -7.70 6.63 4.68
C ILE A 113 -6.36 7.11 5.23
N PRO A 114 -5.35 7.34 4.37
CA PRO A 114 -4.10 7.96 4.81
C PRO A 114 -4.35 9.40 5.26
N ALA A 115 -3.87 9.76 6.44
CA ALA A 115 -4.07 11.09 6.97
C ALA A 115 -2.80 11.65 7.63
N THR A 116 -2.62 12.95 7.51
CA THR A 116 -1.48 13.63 8.14
C THR A 116 -1.67 13.78 9.63
N HIS A 117 -0.58 13.72 10.37
CA HIS A 117 -0.56 14.01 11.81
C HIS A 117 -0.80 15.48 12.16
N LEU A 118 -0.88 16.36 11.16
CA LEU A 118 -1.18 17.79 11.33
C LEU A 118 -2.68 18.08 11.40
N LEU A 119 -3.54 17.07 11.28
CA LEU A 119 -4.98 17.23 11.41
C LEU A 119 -5.35 17.73 12.80
N THR A 120 -6.25 18.71 12.83
CA THR A 120 -6.89 19.16 14.09
C THR A 120 -7.96 18.15 14.52
N LYS A 121 -8.40 18.24 15.77
CA LYS A 121 -9.54 17.44 16.27
C LYS A 121 -10.78 17.56 15.36
N LYS A 122 -11.07 18.78 14.89
CA LYS A 122 -12.22 19.05 13.99
C LYS A 122 -12.07 18.28 12.68
N ASP A 123 -10.86 18.26 12.10
CA ASP A 123 -10.60 17.56 10.84
C ASP A 123 -10.74 16.05 11.00
N VAL A 124 -10.25 15.49 12.10
CA VAL A 124 -10.38 14.05 12.39
C VAL A 124 -11.84 13.67 12.55
N VAL A 125 -12.59 14.40 13.39
CA VAL A 125 -14.03 14.16 13.61
C VAL A 125 -14.82 14.25 12.30
N TYR A 126 -14.55 15.27 11.49
CA TYR A 126 -15.22 15.42 10.19
C TYR A 126 -14.96 14.21 9.28
N ARG A 127 -13.71 13.77 9.16
CA ARG A 127 -13.34 12.61 8.32
C ARG A 127 -13.96 11.31 8.82
N CYS A 128 -13.93 11.10 10.14
CA CYS A 128 -14.53 9.90 10.74
C CYS A 128 -16.04 9.85 10.46
N ASN A 129 -16.75 10.96 10.69
CA ASN A 129 -18.19 11.02 10.45
C ASN A 129 -18.54 10.85 8.97
N THR A 130 -17.75 11.45 8.06
CA THR A 130 -17.99 11.36 6.61
C THR A 130 -17.69 9.97 6.06
N ALA A 131 -16.70 9.29 6.60
CA ALA A 131 -16.26 7.98 6.13
C ALA A 131 -16.90 6.80 6.88
N GLY A 132 -17.64 7.07 7.94
CA GLY A 132 -18.28 6.02 8.74
C GLY A 132 -17.31 5.19 9.59
N ILE A 133 -16.24 5.84 10.11
CA ILE A 133 -15.25 5.18 10.99
C ILE A 133 -15.78 5.14 12.42
#